data_ab6f4a8cd56feb7160a64c06b0c78b9c
#
_entry.id   ab6f4a8cd56feb7160a64c06b0c78b9c
#
_cell.length_a   1.000
_cell.length_b   1.000
_cell.length_c   1.000
_cell.angle_alpha   90.00
_cell.angle_beta   90.00
_cell.angle_gamma   90.00
#
_symmetry.space_group_name_H-M   'P 1'
#
loop_
_entity.id
_entity.type
_entity.pdbx_description
1 polymer ?
#
loop_
_entity_poly.entity_id
_entity_poly.type
_entity_poly.pdbx_seq_one_letter_code
_entity_poly.pdbx_strand_id
1 'polypeptide(L)'
;MNVLVINCGSSSLKYQLINSDTEEVLAKGLCERIGIDGRLVCQKAGCDKEITEASMPTHKEAIQMVLDALTNDKTGAIASLKEVNAIGHRVVHGGEKFASSVVITDEVIQAVEECNDLAPLHNPANLIGIRVCGELMPGVPQVGVFDTAFHQTMPAKAYLYGLPLEYYKNYKVRRYGFHGTSHSFVSKRAVEFLGLNPEDSKVIVCHLGNGSSISAVVNGKCVDTTMGLTPLEGVVMGTRSGNIDPAIMEFIAKKENLDISGMMNVLNKKSGLFGLSGGLSSDFRDLNEAAEGGNQDAANAIDVLAYGIAKFVGGYVAAMNGVDAIVFTAGIGENAIPVREKVVSYLGYLGVTLDKDANGHRGEEIVISTPDSKVKVAVIPTNEELAICRETVALV
;
A
#
# COMPACT_ATOMS: atom_id res chain seq x y z
N MET A 1 -0.08 -7.02 24.86
CA MET A 1 -1.39 -7.41 24.28
C MET A 1 -1.16 -8.19 22.99
N ASN A 2 -2.03 -9.18 22.68
CA ASN A 2 -2.00 -9.83 21.36
C ASN A 2 -3.06 -9.19 20.44
N VAL A 3 -2.61 -8.63 19.33
CA VAL A 3 -3.44 -7.96 18.33
C VAL A 3 -3.51 -8.82 17.07
N LEU A 4 -4.71 -9.17 16.65
CA LEU A 4 -4.94 -9.83 15.37
C LEU A 4 -5.15 -8.77 14.28
N VAL A 5 -4.18 -8.67 13.39
CA VAL A 5 -4.27 -7.76 12.22
C VAL A 5 -4.84 -8.52 11.04
N ILE A 6 -5.88 -7.96 10.42
CA ILE A 6 -6.62 -8.55 9.30
C ILE A 6 -6.67 -7.60 8.11
N ASN A 7 -6.38 -8.12 6.94
CA ASN A 7 -6.53 -7.45 5.66
C ASN A 7 -7.36 -8.34 4.72
N CYS A 8 -8.65 -8.02 4.58
CA CYS A 8 -9.57 -8.74 3.69
C CYS A 8 -9.58 -8.12 2.29
N GLY A 9 -9.13 -8.87 1.31
CA GLY A 9 -9.33 -8.57 -0.11
C GLY A 9 -10.57 -9.30 -0.67
N SER A 10 -10.89 -9.10 -1.94
CA SER A 10 -12.08 -9.69 -2.58
C SER A 10 -12.08 -11.22 -2.60
N SER A 11 -10.92 -11.85 -2.75
CA SER A 11 -10.74 -13.31 -2.83
C SER A 11 -9.58 -13.82 -1.97
N SER A 12 -9.09 -13.01 -1.05
CA SER A 12 -7.98 -13.34 -0.16
C SER A 12 -8.12 -12.67 1.19
N LEU A 13 -7.45 -13.21 2.20
CA LEU A 13 -7.38 -12.65 3.54
C LEU A 13 -5.97 -12.89 4.08
N LYS A 14 -5.25 -11.81 4.38
CA LYS A 14 -3.95 -11.84 5.04
C LYS A 14 -4.12 -11.52 6.51
N TYR A 15 -3.39 -12.21 7.39
CA TYR A 15 -3.42 -11.95 8.82
C TYR A 15 -2.05 -12.04 9.46
N GLN A 16 -1.90 -11.33 10.57
CA GLN A 16 -0.81 -11.50 11.52
C GLN A 16 -1.34 -11.39 12.95
N LEU A 17 -0.90 -12.27 13.83
CA LEU A 17 -1.06 -12.12 15.28
C LEU A 17 0.23 -11.55 15.85
N ILE A 18 0.18 -10.36 16.43
CA ILE A 18 1.34 -9.61 16.89
C ILE A 18 1.20 -9.38 18.40
N ASN A 19 2.27 -9.67 19.14
CA ASN A 19 2.39 -9.22 20.52
C ASN A 19 2.83 -7.74 20.52
N SER A 20 1.96 -6.85 20.98
CA SER A 20 2.21 -5.41 20.93
C SER A 20 3.33 -4.92 21.83
N ASP A 21 3.66 -5.66 22.91
CA ASP A 21 4.66 -5.23 23.88
C ASP A 21 6.08 -5.54 23.38
N THR A 22 6.24 -6.64 22.63
CA THR A 22 7.52 -7.06 22.03
C THR A 22 7.60 -6.76 20.54
N GLU A 23 6.46 -6.44 19.93
CA GLU A 23 6.28 -6.28 18.46
C GLU A 23 6.61 -7.54 17.65
N GLU A 24 6.68 -8.68 18.30
CA GLU A 24 6.94 -9.97 17.65
C GLU A 24 5.68 -10.51 16.96
N VAL A 25 5.86 -11.02 15.75
CA VAL A 25 4.83 -11.75 15.02
C VAL A 25 4.75 -13.16 15.55
N LEU A 26 3.69 -13.50 16.28
CA LEU A 26 3.46 -14.83 16.87
C LEU A 26 3.00 -15.84 15.82
N ALA A 27 2.18 -15.39 14.88
CA ALA A 27 1.71 -16.18 13.73
C ALA A 27 1.34 -15.25 12.58
N LYS A 28 1.43 -15.76 11.35
CA LYS A 28 1.00 -15.07 10.14
C LYS A 28 0.47 -16.05 9.11
N GLY A 29 -0.34 -15.56 8.18
CA GLY A 29 -0.82 -16.40 7.10
C GLY A 29 -1.64 -15.66 6.05
N LEU A 30 -2.09 -16.45 5.09
CA LEU A 30 -2.83 -15.99 3.94
C LEU A 30 -3.85 -17.04 3.55
N CYS A 31 -5.12 -16.65 3.50
CA CYS A 31 -6.16 -17.40 2.79
C CYS A 31 -6.21 -16.89 1.36
N GLU A 32 -6.16 -17.79 0.40
CA GLU A 32 -6.21 -17.50 -1.03
C GLU A 32 -7.39 -18.21 -1.66
N ARG A 33 -7.86 -17.68 -2.81
CA ARG A 33 -8.89 -18.32 -3.65
C ARG A 33 -10.22 -18.51 -2.90
N ILE A 34 -10.55 -17.58 -2.00
CA ILE A 34 -11.86 -17.54 -1.32
C ILE A 34 -12.96 -17.43 -2.37
N GLY A 35 -14.00 -18.25 -2.22
CA GLY A 35 -15.10 -18.35 -3.19
C GLY A 35 -14.81 -19.26 -4.38
N ILE A 36 -13.66 -19.95 -4.43
CA ILE A 36 -13.28 -20.90 -5.49
C ILE A 36 -13.04 -22.27 -4.85
N ASP A 37 -11.81 -22.61 -4.51
CA ASP A 37 -11.41 -23.89 -3.94
C ASP A 37 -10.71 -23.76 -2.58
N GLY A 38 -10.27 -22.55 -2.24
CA GLY A 38 -9.71 -22.20 -0.94
C GLY A 38 -8.35 -22.83 -0.62
N ARG A 39 -7.45 -22.01 -0.05
CA ARG A 39 -6.15 -22.46 0.47
C ARG A 39 -5.72 -21.57 1.61
N LEU A 40 -5.37 -22.17 2.76
CA LEU A 40 -4.74 -21.49 3.88
C LEU A 40 -3.25 -21.81 3.90
N VAL A 41 -2.42 -20.77 3.89
CA VAL A 41 -1.00 -20.84 4.23
C VAL A 41 -0.83 -20.19 5.59
N CYS A 42 -0.34 -20.93 6.58
CA CYS A 42 -0.09 -20.38 7.92
C CYS A 42 1.33 -20.67 8.38
N GLN A 43 1.85 -19.82 9.24
CA GLN A 43 3.17 -19.95 9.81
C GLN A 43 3.19 -19.42 11.26
N LYS A 44 3.49 -20.28 12.21
CA LYS A 44 3.83 -19.91 13.58
C LYS A 44 5.26 -19.38 13.62
N ALA A 45 5.56 -18.46 14.52
CA ALA A 45 6.92 -17.97 14.74
C ALA A 45 7.91 -19.12 14.99
N GLY A 46 9.04 -19.09 14.27
CA GLY A 46 10.08 -20.10 14.37
C GLY A 46 9.77 -21.47 13.75
N CYS A 47 8.61 -21.61 13.07
CA CYS A 47 8.20 -22.86 12.42
C CYS A 47 8.13 -22.69 10.89
N ASP A 48 8.11 -23.84 10.19
CA ASP A 48 7.88 -23.88 8.74
C ASP A 48 6.45 -23.49 8.40
N LYS A 49 6.25 -23.11 7.14
CA LYS A 49 4.91 -22.86 6.59
C LYS A 49 4.11 -24.15 6.46
N GLU A 50 2.85 -24.08 6.86
CA GLU A 50 1.90 -25.14 6.64
C GLU A 50 0.84 -24.71 5.63
N ILE A 51 0.48 -25.61 4.73
CA ILE A 51 -0.50 -25.38 3.67
C ILE A 51 -1.66 -26.34 3.89
N THR A 52 -2.88 -25.80 3.92
CA THR A 52 -4.11 -26.56 4.01
C THR A 52 -5.03 -26.16 2.86
N GLU A 53 -5.31 -27.11 1.98
CA GLU A 53 -6.35 -26.98 0.95
C GLU A 53 -7.70 -27.25 1.62
N ALA A 54 -8.61 -26.28 1.59
CA ALA A 54 -9.94 -26.46 2.16
C ALA A 54 -10.92 -25.48 1.53
N SER A 55 -12.17 -25.91 1.35
CA SER A 55 -13.22 -25.07 0.79
C SER A 55 -13.45 -23.84 1.68
N MET A 56 -13.35 -22.66 1.10
CA MET A 56 -13.66 -21.37 1.69
C MET A 56 -14.70 -20.65 0.83
N PRO A 57 -15.99 -21.05 0.90
CA PRO A 57 -17.03 -20.43 0.07
C PRO A 57 -17.14 -18.93 0.28
N THR A 58 -16.89 -18.47 1.52
CA THR A 58 -16.95 -17.06 1.90
C THR A 58 -15.79 -16.69 2.83
N HIS A 59 -15.66 -15.40 3.14
CA HIS A 59 -14.70 -14.91 4.13
C HIS A 59 -14.98 -15.42 5.55
N LYS A 60 -16.21 -15.88 5.84
CA LYS A 60 -16.53 -16.44 7.16
C LYS A 60 -15.78 -17.74 7.41
N GLU A 61 -15.78 -18.67 6.44
CA GLU A 61 -15.00 -19.89 6.53
C GLU A 61 -13.49 -19.60 6.56
N ALA A 62 -13.04 -18.61 5.77
CA ALA A 62 -11.63 -18.22 5.78
C ALA A 62 -11.19 -17.69 7.16
N ILE A 63 -11.97 -16.80 7.79
CA ILE A 63 -11.66 -16.28 9.13
C ILE A 63 -11.74 -17.40 10.16
N GLN A 64 -12.77 -18.26 10.10
CA GLN A 64 -12.87 -19.42 11.00
C GLN A 64 -11.62 -20.30 10.92
N MET A 65 -11.14 -20.60 9.72
CA MET A 65 -9.91 -21.39 9.54
C MET A 65 -8.67 -20.69 10.10
N VAL A 66 -8.59 -19.37 9.99
CA VAL A 66 -7.51 -18.59 10.62
C VAL A 66 -7.57 -18.74 12.13
N LEU A 67 -8.76 -18.60 12.75
CA LEU A 67 -8.92 -18.72 14.20
C LEU A 67 -8.60 -20.14 14.70
N ASP A 68 -9.01 -21.16 13.94
CA ASP A 68 -8.68 -22.55 14.22
C ASP A 68 -7.17 -22.81 14.10
N ALA A 69 -6.51 -22.23 13.09
CA ALA A 69 -5.06 -22.33 12.91
C ALA A 69 -4.27 -21.63 14.03
N LEU A 70 -4.81 -20.56 14.61
CA LEU A 70 -4.18 -19.86 15.73
C LEU A 70 -4.20 -20.64 17.05
N THR A 71 -5.13 -21.59 17.22
CA THR A 71 -5.39 -22.29 18.48
C THR A 71 -5.19 -23.79 18.45
N ASN A 72 -4.91 -24.39 17.28
CA ASN A 72 -4.70 -25.84 17.20
C ASN A 72 -3.32 -26.26 17.71
N ASP A 73 -3.17 -27.57 18.05
CA ASP A 73 -1.95 -28.11 18.65
C ASP A 73 -0.71 -28.00 17.75
N LYS A 74 -0.88 -27.92 16.43
CA LYS A 74 0.22 -27.97 15.46
C LYS A 74 0.70 -26.59 15.03
N THR A 75 -0.23 -25.71 14.67
CA THR A 75 0.07 -24.37 14.12
C THR A 75 -0.22 -23.25 15.11
N GLY A 76 -0.86 -23.57 16.25
CA GLY A 76 -1.36 -22.61 17.22
C GLY A 76 -0.26 -21.80 17.89
N ALA A 77 -0.43 -20.50 17.91
CA ALA A 77 0.43 -19.56 18.60
C ALA A 77 -0.10 -19.16 19.98
N ILE A 78 -1.38 -19.43 20.23
CA ILE A 78 -2.11 -19.14 21.47
C ILE A 78 -2.92 -20.36 21.89
N ALA A 79 -3.16 -20.50 23.20
CA ALA A 79 -3.94 -21.63 23.73
C ALA A 79 -5.46 -21.42 23.56
N SER A 80 -5.91 -20.18 23.44
CA SER A 80 -7.32 -19.85 23.34
C SER A 80 -7.52 -18.50 22.63
N LEU A 81 -8.63 -18.33 21.92
CA LEU A 81 -9.02 -17.05 21.32
C LEU A 81 -9.23 -15.92 22.34
N LYS A 82 -9.39 -16.26 23.64
CA LYS A 82 -9.42 -15.26 24.73
C LYS A 82 -8.11 -14.49 24.90
N GLU A 83 -7.03 -14.99 24.30
CA GLU A 83 -5.74 -14.30 24.28
C GLU A 83 -5.62 -13.25 23.17
N VAL A 84 -6.58 -13.20 22.22
CA VAL A 84 -6.71 -12.09 21.27
C VAL A 84 -7.39 -10.93 21.98
N ASN A 85 -6.63 -9.86 22.22
CA ASN A 85 -7.09 -8.73 23.02
C ASN A 85 -7.74 -7.63 22.17
N ALA A 86 -7.36 -7.49 20.90
CA ALA A 86 -7.92 -6.55 19.95
C ALA A 86 -7.73 -7.02 18.52
N ILE A 87 -8.50 -6.46 17.58
CA ILE A 87 -8.41 -6.74 16.15
C ILE A 87 -8.19 -5.43 15.41
N GLY A 88 -7.15 -5.35 14.60
CA GLY A 88 -6.90 -4.25 13.68
C GLY A 88 -7.29 -4.63 12.26
N HIS A 89 -8.16 -3.85 11.62
CA HIS A 89 -8.57 -4.06 10.23
C HIS A 89 -7.97 -3.01 9.33
N ARG A 90 -7.34 -3.43 8.25
CA ARG A 90 -7.09 -2.53 7.12
C ARG A 90 -8.40 -2.25 6.41
N VAL A 91 -8.75 -0.98 6.26
CA VAL A 91 -9.88 -0.50 5.47
C VAL A 91 -9.36 0.38 4.35
N VAL A 92 -9.72 0.08 3.11
CA VAL A 92 -9.10 0.76 1.96
C VAL A 92 -9.56 2.21 1.84
N HIS A 93 -10.84 2.50 2.04
CA HIS A 93 -11.35 3.86 1.80
C HIS A 93 -12.26 4.36 2.92
N GLY A 94 -11.84 5.44 3.57
CA GLY A 94 -12.59 6.13 4.63
C GLY A 94 -13.31 7.41 4.18
N GLY A 95 -13.21 7.77 2.89
CA GLY A 95 -13.75 9.03 2.39
C GLY A 95 -13.13 10.24 3.08
N GLU A 96 -13.93 11.30 3.25
CA GLU A 96 -13.57 12.48 4.04
C GLU A 96 -13.95 12.32 5.53
N LYS A 97 -14.60 11.21 5.90
CA LYS A 97 -15.12 10.98 7.26
C LYS A 97 -14.04 10.54 8.24
N PHE A 98 -13.00 9.86 7.76
CA PHE A 98 -11.95 9.30 8.60
C PHE A 98 -10.58 9.89 8.25
N ALA A 99 -10.09 10.74 9.14
CA ALA A 99 -8.75 11.34 9.09
C ALA A 99 -7.76 10.64 10.06
N SER A 100 -8.21 9.61 10.75
CA SER A 100 -7.42 8.77 11.68
C SER A 100 -8.09 7.40 11.82
N SER A 101 -7.38 6.48 12.46
CA SER A 101 -7.92 5.19 12.87
C SER A 101 -9.02 5.37 13.92
N VAL A 102 -10.01 4.47 13.94
CA VAL A 102 -11.16 4.56 14.84
C VAL A 102 -11.54 3.17 15.38
N VAL A 103 -12.09 3.14 16.59
CA VAL A 103 -12.77 1.96 17.12
C VAL A 103 -14.03 1.71 16.30
N ILE A 104 -14.21 0.47 15.87
CA ILE A 104 -15.38 0.08 15.04
C ILE A 104 -16.64 0.06 15.90
N THR A 105 -17.63 0.83 15.49
CA THR A 105 -19.00 0.84 15.99
C THR A 105 -19.96 0.66 14.82
N ASP A 106 -21.26 0.50 15.11
CA ASP A 106 -22.28 0.40 14.05
C ASP A 106 -22.30 1.66 13.16
N GLU A 107 -22.10 2.84 13.75
CA GLU A 107 -21.99 4.11 13.01
C GLU A 107 -20.76 4.14 12.10
N VAL A 108 -19.62 3.59 12.54
CA VAL A 108 -18.42 3.49 11.72
C VAL A 108 -18.65 2.51 10.57
N ILE A 109 -19.28 1.36 10.82
CA ILE A 109 -19.65 0.40 9.77
C ILE A 109 -20.53 1.07 8.70
N GLN A 110 -21.57 1.78 9.12
CA GLN A 110 -22.45 2.53 8.21
C GLN A 110 -21.68 3.59 7.41
N ALA A 111 -20.79 4.33 8.05
CA ALA A 111 -19.98 5.35 7.39
C ALA A 111 -19.01 4.76 6.36
N VAL A 112 -18.45 3.56 6.61
CA VAL A 112 -17.62 2.83 5.64
C VAL A 112 -18.48 2.28 4.49
N GLU A 113 -19.70 1.83 4.75
CA GLU A 113 -20.65 1.41 3.70
C GLU A 113 -20.96 2.54 2.71
N GLU A 114 -21.15 3.77 3.21
CA GLU A 114 -21.37 4.95 2.36
C GLU A 114 -20.16 5.26 1.45
N CYS A 115 -18.98 4.72 1.76
CA CYS A 115 -17.78 4.82 0.93
C CYS A 115 -17.61 3.67 -0.07
N ASN A 116 -18.55 2.71 -0.14
CA ASN A 116 -18.43 1.55 -1.03
C ASN A 116 -18.30 1.95 -2.52
N ASP A 117 -19.00 3.00 -2.94
CA ASP A 117 -18.94 3.49 -4.33
C ASP A 117 -17.54 4.04 -4.69
N LEU A 118 -16.76 4.49 -3.70
CA LEU A 118 -15.39 4.97 -3.87
C LEU A 118 -14.36 3.83 -3.96
N ALA A 119 -14.68 2.67 -3.36
CA ALA A 119 -13.83 1.48 -3.36
C ALA A 119 -14.63 0.17 -3.49
N PRO A 120 -15.37 -0.02 -4.62
CA PRO A 120 -16.35 -1.12 -4.75
C PRO A 120 -15.70 -2.51 -4.74
N LEU A 121 -14.42 -2.63 -5.06
CA LEU A 121 -13.68 -3.89 -5.04
C LEU A 121 -13.06 -4.24 -3.68
N HIS A 122 -13.04 -3.29 -2.73
CA HIS A 122 -12.29 -3.44 -1.47
C HIS A 122 -13.16 -3.26 -0.23
N ASN A 123 -13.86 -2.13 -0.10
CA ASN A 123 -14.63 -1.83 1.12
C ASN A 123 -15.67 -2.90 1.46
N PRO A 124 -16.46 -3.47 0.52
CA PRO A 124 -17.37 -4.56 0.85
C PRO A 124 -16.69 -5.77 1.49
N ALA A 125 -15.50 -6.17 0.99
CA ALA A 125 -14.74 -7.26 1.58
C ALA A 125 -14.19 -6.91 2.98
N ASN A 126 -13.72 -5.67 3.18
CA ASN A 126 -13.30 -5.20 4.49
C ASN A 126 -14.44 -5.25 5.51
N LEU A 127 -15.64 -4.80 5.13
CA LEU A 127 -16.83 -4.84 5.98
C LEU A 127 -17.26 -6.27 6.34
N ILE A 128 -17.17 -7.22 5.40
CA ILE A 128 -17.42 -8.63 5.69
C ILE A 128 -16.44 -9.11 6.76
N GLY A 129 -15.14 -8.82 6.62
CA GLY A 129 -14.13 -9.17 7.60
C GLY A 129 -14.44 -8.64 9.00
N ILE A 130 -14.82 -7.36 9.10
CA ILE A 130 -15.19 -6.71 10.36
C ILE A 130 -16.39 -7.40 11.02
N ARG A 131 -17.47 -7.63 10.25
CA ARG A 131 -18.69 -8.28 10.76
C ARG A 131 -18.44 -9.71 11.23
N VAL A 132 -17.72 -10.49 10.42
CA VAL A 132 -17.41 -11.88 10.75
C VAL A 132 -16.54 -11.96 12.01
N CYS A 133 -15.56 -11.09 12.17
CA CYS A 133 -14.76 -11.03 13.40
C CYS A 133 -15.62 -10.68 14.61
N GLY A 134 -16.59 -9.77 14.48
CA GLY A 134 -17.54 -9.44 15.55
C GLY A 134 -18.45 -10.62 15.94
N GLU A 135 -18.84 -11.44 14.97
CA GLU A 135 -19.63 -12.66 15.22
C GLU A 135 -18.81 -13.77 15.91
N LEU A 136 -17.58 -14.01 15.45
CA LEU A 136 -16.74 -15.12 15.93
C LEU A 136 -15.99 -14.80 17.22
N MET A 137 -15.72 -13.53 17.47
CA MET A 137 -15.02 -13.05 18.67
C MET A 137 -15.82 -11.91 19.34
N PRO A 138 -17.02 -12.18 19.88
CA PRO A 138 -17.84 -11.17 20.50
C PRO A 138 -17.15 -10.54 21.69
N GLY A 139 -17.21 -9.21 21.77
CA GLY A 139 -16.62 -8.43 22.86
C GLY A 139 -15.14 -8.08 22.69
N VAL A 140 -14.45 -8.61 21.69
CA VAL A 140 -13.10 -8.18 21.34
C VAL A 140 -13.18 -6.84 20.59
N PRO A 141 -12.50 -5.77 21.07
CA PRO A 141 -12.54 -4.48 20.40
C PRO A 141 -11.88 -4.56 19.02
N GLN A 142 -12.48 -3.87 18.05
CA GLN A 142 -12.02 -3.81 16.68
C GLN A 142 -11.69 -2.38 16.28
N VAL A 143 -10.62 -2.18 15.52
CA VAL A 143 -10.16 -0.87 15.05
C VAL A 143 -10.03 -0.89 13.53
N GLY A 144 -10.57 0.12 12.88
CA GLY A 144 -10.40 0.37 11.44
C GLY A 144 -9.23 1.32 11.20
N VAL A 145 -8.26 0.89 10.40
CA VAL A 145 -7.11 1.68 9.96
C VAL A 145 -7.24 1.91 8.46
N PHE A 146 -7.37 3.18 8.05
CA PHE A 146 -7.75 3.56 6.70
C PHE A 146 -6.56 3.93 5.84
N ASP A 147 -6.43 3.35 4.64
CA ASP A 147 -5.38 3.70 3.68
C ASP A 147 -5.42 5.18 3.27
N THR A 148 -6.61 5.81 3.34
CA THR A 148 -6.82 7.21 2.95
C THR A 148 -6.62 8.21 4.08
N ALA A 149 -6.59 7.77 5.34
CA ALA A 149 -6.60 8.67 6.50
C ALA A 149 -5.37 9.58 6.58
N PHE A 150 -4.17 9.05 6.35
CA PHE A 150 -2.93 9.82 6.38
C PHE A 150 -2.92 10.99 5.38
N HIS A 151 -3.62 10.84 4.27
CA HIS A 151 -3.68 11.82 3.18
C HIS A 151 -4.77 12.89 3.39
N GLN A 152 -5.58 12.82 4.45
CA GLN A 152 -6.63 13.81 4.73
C GLN A 152 -6.08 15.19 5.12
N THR A 153 -4.79 15.30 5.39
CA THR A 153 -4.10 16.58 5.67
C THR A 153 -3.74 17.37 4.40
N MET A 154 -3.97 16.81 3.19
CA MET A 154 -3.73 17.52 1.94
C MET A 154 -4.58 18.79 1.84
N PRO A 155 -3.99 19.95 1.41
CA PRO A 155 -4.75 21.15 1.16
C PRO A 155 -5.59 21.06 -0.13
N ALA A 156 -6.62 21.90 -0.25
CA ALA A 156 -7.53 21.90 -1.40
C ALA A 156 -6.83 21.98 -2.76
N LYS A 157 -5.76 22.76 -2.85
CA LYS A 157 -4.94 22.89 -4.08
C LYS A 157 -4.29 21.57 -4.54
N ALA A 158 -4.11 20.59 -3.63
CA ALA A 158 -3.55 19.29 -3.93
C ALA A 158 -4.64 18.22 -4.19
N TYR A 159 -5.79 18.29 -3.51
CA TYR A 159 -6.82 17.28 -3.66
C TYR A 159 -7.90 17.60 -4.70
N LEU A 160 -8.12 18.85 -5.10
CA LEU A 160 -9.13 19.19 -6.10
C LEU A 160 -8.63 18.89 -7.51
N TYR A 161 -9.47 18.25 -8.30
CA TYR A 161 -9.26 18.11 -9.74
C TYR A 161 -9.74 19.33 -10.51
N GLY A 162 -9.18 19.57 -11.68
CA GLY A 162 -9.62 20.60 -12.63
C GLY A 162 -10.93 20.25 -13.33
N LEU A 163 -11.93 19.81 -12.57
CA LEU A 163 -13.27 19.42 -13.01
C LEU A 163 -14.30 20.41 -12.44
N PRO A 164 -15.57 20.42 -12.97
CA PRO A 164 -16.63 21.20 -12.36
C PRO A 164 -16.75 20.91 -10.86
N LEU A 165 -16.72 21.97 -10.04
CA LEU A 165 -16.67 21.88 -8.58
C LEU A 165 -17.87 21.13 -7.98
N GLU A 166 -19.00 21.09 -8.72
CA GLU A 166 -20.19 20.33 -8.32
C GLU A 166 -19.91 18.83 -8.17
N TYR A 167 -18.99 18.24 -8.91
CA TYR A 167 -18.63 16.83 -8.74
C TYR A 167 -17.93 16.57 -7.43
N TYR A 168 -17.11 17.49 -6.93
CA TYR A 168 -16.59 17.40 -5.59
C TYR A 168 -17.70 17.56 -4.55
N LYS A 169 -18.56 18.59 -4.69
CA LYS A 169 -19.61 18.88 -3.72
C LYS A 169 -20.64 17.75 -3.62
N ASN A 170 -21.07 17.21 -4.75
CA ASN A 170 -22.15 16.23 -4.82
C ASN A 170 -21.69 14.78 -4.67
N TYR A 171 -20.52 14.44 -5.26
CA TYR A 171 -20.04 13.07 -5.37
C TYR A 171 -18.70 12.83 -4.68
N LYS A 172 -18.15 13.86 -4.01
CA LYS A 172 -16.88 13.77 -3.30
C LYS A 172 -15.71 13.39 -4.22
N VAL A 173 -15.78 13.80 -5.49
CA VAL A 173 -14.70 13.59 -6.48
C VAL A 173 -13.52 14.48 -6.14
N ARG A 174 -12.51 13.89 -5.54
CA ARG A 174 -11.23 14.51 -5.15
C ARG A 174 -10.13 13.46 -5.12
N ARG A 175 -8.87 13.90 -4.99
CA ARG A 175 -7.76 13.02 -4.62
C ARG A 175 -7.89 12.60 -3.16
N TYR A 176 -7.84 11.28 -2.90
CA TYR A 176 -7.78 10.73 -1.56
C TYR A 176 -6.39 10.19 -1.24
N GLY A 177 -5.78 9.47 -2.17
CA GLY A 177 -4.53 8.75 -1.94
C GLY A 177 -4.74 7.43 -1.18
N PHE A 178 -3.76 6.55 -1.32
CA PHE A 178 -3.78 5.21 -0.72
C PHE A 178 -2.40 4.85 -0.21
N HIS A 179 -2.23 3.65 0.36
CA HIS A 179 -1.02 3.23 1.07
C HIS A 179 -0.68 4.15 2.27
N GLY A 180 -1.67 4.86 2.81
CA GLY A 180 -1.45 5.87 3.85
C GLY A 180 -0.80 5.30 5.11
N THR A 181 -1.14 4.08 5.50
CA THR A 181 -0.50 3.37 6.61
C THR A 181 1.00 3.21 6.39
N SER A 182 1.41 2.78 5.19
CA SER A 182 2.82 2.67 4.82
C SER A 182 3.51 4.03 4.75
N HIS A 183 2.91 5.01 4.09
CA HIS A 183 3.47 6.37 3.99
C HIS A 183 3.67 7.01 5.36
N SER A 184 2.70 6.86 6.26
CA SER A 184 2.81 7.35 7.64
C SER A 184 3.93 6.65 8.40
N PHE A 185 3.97 5.31 8.35
CA PHE A 185 4.98 4.51 9.03
C PHE A 185 6.39 4.86 8.56
N VAL A 186 6.61 4.83 7.24
CA VAL A 186 7.93 5.05 6.63
C VAL A 186 8.40 6.48 6.80
N SER A 187 7.52 7.49 6.67
CA SER A 187 7.92 8.89 6.86
C SER A 187 8.31 9.20 8.30
N LYS A 188 7.59 8.66 9.29
CA LYS A 188 7.97 8.76 10.71
C LYS A 188 9.33 8.11 10.96
N ARG A 189 9.49 6.87 10.47
CA ARG A 189 10.75 6.14 10.61
C ARG A 189 11.92 6.85 9.94
N ALA A 190 11.71 7.46 8.79
CA ALA A 190 12.72 8.25 8.10
C ALA A 190 13.25 9.43 8.93
N VAL A 191 12.33 10.15 9.57
CA VAL A 191 12.71 11.28 10.46
C VAL A 191 13.60 10.78 11.61
N GLU A 192 13.23 9.68 12.25
CA GLU A 192 14.01 9.06 13.33
C GLU A 192 15.35 8.53 12.84
N PHE A 193 15.34 7.70 11.80
CA PHE A 193 16.51 7.01 11.28
C PHE A 193 17.57 7.97 10.72
N LEU A 194 17.12 9.04 10.06
CA LEU A 194 18.02 10.03 9.46
C LEU A 194 18.36 11.20 10.41
N GLY A 195 17.79 11.21 11.63
CA GLY A 195 18.00 12.27 12.61
C GLY A 195 17.49 13.63 12.16
N LEU A 196 16.38 13.66 11.40
CA LEU A 196 15.74 14.90 10.96
C LEU A 196 14.94 15.54 12.10
N ASN A 197 14.75 16.87 12.00
CA ASN A 197 13.87 17.56 12.94
C ASN A 197 12.39 17.29 12.60
N PRO A 198 11.59 16.68 13.49
CA PRO A 198 10.18 16.40 13.22
C PRO A 198 9.33 17.63 12.90
N GLU A 199 9.68 18.78 13.49
CA GLU A 199 8.95 20.04 13.31
C GLU A 199 9.41 20.85 12.08
N ASP A 200 10.50 20.42 11.43
CA ASP A 200 11.04 21.05 10.22
C ASP A 200 11.66 19.98 9.31
N SER A 201 10.79 19.14 8.74
CA SER A 201 11.19 18.02 7.87
C SER A 201 10.35 17.96 6.60
N LYS A 202 10.98 17.61 5.49
CA LYS A 202 10.38 17.41 4.18
C LYS A 202 10.84 16.06 3.62
N VAL A 203 9.95 15.10 3.63
CA VAL A 203 10.25 13.71 3.23
C VAL A 203 9.37 13.30 2.05
N ILE A 204 9.97 12.70 1.03
CA ILE A 204 9.25 12.05 -0.05
C ILE A 204 9.36 10.53 0.18
N VAL A 205 8.22 9.85 0.24
CA VAL A 205 8.14 8.40 0.36
C VAL A 205 7.71 7.80 -0.97
N CYS A 206 8.57 6.97 -1.54
CA CYS A 206 8.31 6.20 -2.75
C CYS A 206 7.94 4.76 -2.35
N HIS A 207 6.64 4.50 -2.16
CA HIS A 207 6.10 3.16 -1.92
C HIS A 207 5.92 2.47 -3.28
N LEU A 208 6.86 1.60 -3.63
CA LEU A 208 6.94 0.96 -4.94
C LEU A 208 6.75 -0.55 -4.80
N GLY A 209 5.58 -1.03 -5.14
CA GLY A 209 5.21 -2.43 -5.19
C GLY A 209 4.49 -2.77 -6.49
N ASN A 210 3.66 -3.82 -6.50
CA ASN A 210 2.76 -4.07 -7.62
C ASN A 210 1.71 -2.95 -7.77
N GLY A 211 1.21 -2.40 -6.64
CA GLY A 211 0.65 -1.06 -6.56
C GLY A 211 1.74 -0.10 -6.08
N SER A 212 1.81 1.10 -6.67
CA SER A 212 2.85 2.08 -6.35
C SER A 212 2.26 3.46 -6.13
N SER A 213 2.77 4.18 -5.13
CA SER A 213 2.42 5.58 -4.88
C SER A 213 3.59 6.33 -4.27
N ILE A 214 3.59 7.64 -4.48
CA ILE A 214 4.59 8.56 -3.90
C ILE A 214 3.83 9.59 -3.08
N SER A 215 4.33 9.94 -1.90
CA SER A 215 3.77 11.00 -1.07
C SER A 215 4.82 12.06 -0.71
N ALA A 216 4.35 13.29 -0.61
CA ALA A 216 5.08 14.43 -0.08
C ALA A 216 4.64 14.69 1.36
N VAL A 217 5.56 14.65 2.30
CA VAL A 217 5.29 14.75 3.73
C VAL A 217 6.08 15.92 4.32
N VAL A 218 5.37 16.87 4.93
CA VAL A 218 5.96 18.02 5.62
C VAL A 218 5.60 17.94 7.10
N ASN A 219 6.60 17.92 7.96
CA ASN A 219 6.41 17.88 9.42
C ASN A 219 5.43 16.76 9.84
N GLY A 220 5.60 15.57 9.27
CA GLY A 220 4.77 14.39 9.54
C GLY A 220 3.37 14.42 8.92
N LYS A 221 3.00 15.44 8.13
CA LYS A 221 1.70 15.56 7.47
C LYS A 221 1.82 15.40 5.96
N CYS A 222 0.98 14.57 5.37
CA CYS A 222 0.89 14.45 3.92
C CYS A 222 0.36 15.76 3.30
N VAL A 223 1.09 16.29 2.33
CA VAL A 223 0.69 17.51 1.60
C VAL A 223 0.33 17.23 0.15
N ASP A 224 0.76 16.09 -0.41
CA ASP A 224 0.38 15.60 -1.73
C ASP A 224 0.68 14.10 -1.87
N THR A 225 0.00 13.42 -2.78
CA THR A 225 0.24 12.01 -3.10
C THR A 225 -0.20 11.68 -4.53
N THR A 226 0.36 10.63 -5.12
CA THR A 226 0.15 10.32 -6.54
C THR A 226 -1.14 9.59 -6.86
N MET A 227 -1.61 8.69 -5.99
CA MET A 227 -2.90 8.03 -6.20
C MET A 227 -4.05 9.01 -5.98
N GLY A 228 -5.13 8.87 -6.73
CA GLY A 228 -6.20 9.84 -6.83
C GLY A 228 -7.48 9.47 -6.08
N LEU A 229 -8.61 9.63 -6.77
CA LEU A 229 -9.91 9.13 -6.33
C LEU A 229 -9.86 7.62 -6.12
N THR A 230 -9.12 6.92 -6.97
CA THR A 230 -8.89 5.48 -6.94
C THR A 230 -7.38 5.19 -6.96
N PRO A 231 -6.95 3.94 -6.68
CA PRO A 231 -5.55 3.56 -6.77
C PRO A 231 -5.00 3.42 -8.21
N LEU A 232 -5.67 3.99 -9.21
CA LEU A 232 -5.26 3.92 -10.62
C LEU A 232 -4.34 5.07 -11.03
N GLU A 233 -4.62 6.30 -10.56
CA GLU A 233 -3.84 7.51 -10.88
C GLU A 233 -2.44 7.44 -10.29
N GLY A 234 -1.50 8.12 -10.91
CA GLY A 234 -0.14 8.30 -10.41
C GLY A 234 0.93 7.68 -11.29
N VAL A 235 1.91 7.05 -10.68
CA VAL A 235 3.00 6.36 -11.39
C VAL A 235 2.50 5.07 -12.05
N VAL A 236 3.20 4.64 -13.10
CA VAL A 236 3.03 3.31 -13.70
C VAL A 236 3.21 2.24 -12.62
N MET A 237 2.37 1.20 -12.65
CA MET A 237 2.37 0.10 -11.67
C MET A 237 2.51 -1.25 -12.38
N GLY A 238 2.40 -2.35 -11.67
CA GLY A 238 2.51 -3.68 -12.27
C GLY A 238 1.56 -3.90 -13.47
N THR A 239 0.26 -3.63 -13.27
CA THR A 239 -0.78 -3.79 -14.30
C THR A 239 -1.60 -2.52 -14.55
N ARG A 240 -1.42 -1.48 -13.74
CA ARG A 240 -2.18 -0.22 -13.83
C ARG A 240 -1.40 0.81 -14.61
N SER A 241 -2.11 1.57 -15.45
CA SER A 241 -1.50 2.57 -16.34
C SER A 241 -0.81 3.73 -15.60
N GLY A 242 -1.29 4.11 -14.41
CA GLY A 242 -0.98 5.42 -13.87
C GLY A 242 -1.61 6.53 -14.72
N ASN A 243 -0.99 7.72 -14.69
CA ASN A 243 -1.49 8.88 -15.43
C ASN A 243 -1.43 8.68 -16.94
N ILE A 244 -2.53 8.99 -17.59
CA ILE A 244 -2.66 9.04 -19.05
C ILE A 244 -3.41 10.31 -19.47
N ASP A 245 -3.35 10.67 -20.75
CA ASP A 245 -4.29 11.63 -21.33
C ASP A 245 -5.70 11.01 -21.34
N PRO A 246 -6.72 11.63 -20.70
CA PRO A 246 -8.09 11.10 -20.68
C PRO A 246 -8.70 10.83 -22.05
N ALA A 247 -8.28 11.57 -23.09
CA ALA A 247 -8.76 11.36 -24.46
C ALA A 247 -8.34 10.00 -25.05
N ILE A 248 -7.28 9.39 -24.52
CA ILE A 248 -6.86 8.03 -24.90
C ILE A 248 -7.99 7.03 -24.63
N MET A 249 -8.76 7.22 -23.57
CA MET A 249 -9.88 6.31 -23.22
C MET A 249 -10.91 6.25 -24.37
N GLU A 250 -11.34 7.40 -24.88
CA GLU A 250 -12.28 7.46 -26.00
C GLU A 250 -11.65 6.90 -27.29
N PHE A 251 -10.39 7.24 -27.55
CA PHE A 251 -9.69 6.79 -28.74
C PHE A 251 -9.57 5.27 -28.81
N ILE A 252 -9.11 4.63 -27.75
CA ILE A 252 -8.94 3.17 -27.68
C ILE A 252 -10.31 2.47 -27.63
N ALA A 253 -11.28 2.99 -26.85
CA ALA A 253 -12.62 2.42 -26.77
C ALA A 253 -13.28 2.32 -28.15
N LYS A 254 -13.14 3.35 -28.99
CA LYS A 254 -13.64 3.33 -30.36
C LYS A 254 -12.91 2.34 -31.27
N LYS A 255 -11.58 2.20 -31.11
CA LYS A 255 -10.76 1.27 -31.92
C LYS A 255 -11.03 -0.19 -31.60
N GLU A 256 -11.17 -0.50 -30.33
CA GLU A 256 -11.30 -1.86 -29.79
C GLU A 256 -12.76 -2.25 -29.49
N ASN A 257 -13.73 -1.36 -29.81
CA ASN A 257 -15.15 -1.54 -29.50
C ASN A 257 -15.42 -1.89 -28.02
N LEU A 258 -14.81 -1.12 -27.11
CA LEU A 258 -14.95 -1.29 -25.66
C LEU A 258 -15.96 -0.28 -25.10
N ASP A 259 -16.71 -0.70 -24.09
CA ASP A 259 -17.43 0.21 -23.20
C ASP A 259 -16.49 0.78 -22.10
N ILE A 260 -17.05 1.64 -21.24
CA ILE A 260 -16.29 2.24 -20.14
C ILE A 260 -15.70 1.16 -19.21
N SER A 261 -16.46 0.11 -18.90
CA SER A 261 -16.00 -0.97 -18.04
C SER A 261 -14.86 -1.77 -18.66
N GLY A 262 -14.95 -2.04 -19.97
CA GLY A 262 -13.88 -2.67 -20.75
C GLY A 262 -12.62 -1.81 -20.78
N MET A 263 -12.76 -0.49 -20.95
CA MET A 263 -11.64 0.45 -20.93
C MET A 263 -10.99 0.51 -19.53
N MET A 264 -11.79 0.58 -18.46
CA MET A 264 -11.29 0.54 -17.08
C MET A 264 -10.56 -0.78 -16.76
N ASN A 265 -11.02 -1.91 -17.32
CA ASN A 265 -10.31 -3.17 -17.20
C ASN A 265 -8.93 -3.13 -17.91
N VAL A 266 -8.83 -2.50 -19.08
CA VAL A 266 -7.53 -2.28 -19.76
C VAL A 266 -6.60 -1.47 -18.86
N LEU A 267 -7.05 -0.35 -18.30
CA LEU A 267 -6.23 0.55 -17.48
C LEU A 267 -5.78 -0.09 -16.17
N ASN A 268 -6.60 -0.94 -15.56
CA ASN A 268 -6.30 -1.56 -14.26
C ASN A 268 -5.54 -2.88 -14.35
N LYS A 269 -5.77 -3.69 -15.41
CA LYS A 269 -5.30 -5.08 -15.45
C LYS A 269 -4.41 -5.44 -16.63
N LYS A 270 -4.42 -4.63 -17.71
CA LYS A 270 -3.70 -4.94 -18.94
C LYS A 270 -2.64 -3.89 -19.32
N SER A 271 -2.43 -2.91 -18.45
CA SER A 271 -1.52 -1.77 -18.64
C SER A 271 -0.29 -1.91 -17.74
N GLY A 272 0.31 -0.80 -17.39
CA GLY A 272 1.46 -0.78 -16.49
C GLY A 272 2.69 -1.46 -17.07
N LEU A 273 3.53 -2.00 -16.21
CA LEU A 273 4.72 -2.75 -16.60
C LEU A 273 4.37 -3.96 -17.48
N PHE A 274 3.27 -4.65 -17.14
CA PHE A 274 2.75 -5.77 -17.93
C PHE A 274 2.42 -5.33 -19.36
N GLY A 275 1.65 -4.26 -19.52
CA GLY A 275 1.27 -3.76 -20.84
C GLY A 275 2.46 -3.23 -21.65
N LEU A 276 3.35 -2.47 -21.01
CA LEU A 276 4.54 -1.89 -21.64
C LEU A 276 5.56 -2.94 -22.10
N SER A 277 5.62 -4.09 -21.41
CA SER A 277 6.50 -5.20 -21.77
C SER A 277 5.89 -6.17 -22.80
N GLY A 278 4.79 -5.79 -23.43
CA GLY A 278 4.11 -6.66 -24.41
C GLY A 278 3.38 -7.85 -23.77
N GLY A 279 3.00 -7.75 -22.51
CA GLY A 279 2.33 -8.81 -21.76
C GLY A 279 3.28 -9.84 -21.15
N LEU A 280 4.56 -9.54 -21.01
CA LEU A 280 5.56 -10.45 -20.50
C LEU A 280 5.33 -10.78 -19.02
N SER A 281 5.34 -9.78 -18.15
CA SER A 281 5.12 -9.93 -16.71
C SER A 281 4.76 -8.61 -16.05
N SER A 282 4.06 -8.67 -14.92
CA SER A 282 3.87 -7.54 -13.99
C SER A 282 4.91 -7.56 -12.85
N ASP A 283 5.67 -8.62 -12.70
CA ASP A 283 6.72 -8.74 -11.69
C ASP A 283 8.00 -8.07 -12.18
N PHE A 284 8.51 -7.14 -11.38
CA PHE A 284 9.72 -6.41 -11.73
C PHE A 284 10.95 -7.34 -11.92
N ARG A 285 11.03 -8.43 -11.18
CA ARG A 285 12.17 -9.37 -11.27
C ARG A 285 12.26 -10.00 -12.65
N ASP A 286 11.13 -10.48 -13.17
CA ASP A 286 11.05 -11.08 -14.50
C ASP A 286 11.42 -10.06 -15.59
N LEU A 287 10.94 -8.80 -15.42
CA LEU A 287 11.23 -7.72 -16.36
C LEU A 287 12.71 -7.31 -16.33
N ASN A 288 13.31 -7.26 -15.15
CA ASN A 288 14.74 -6.94 -15.03
C ASN A 288 15.61 -8.02 -15.68
N GLU A 289 15.31 -9.30 -15.43
CA GLU A 289 16.00 -10.42 -16.07
C GLU A 289 15.84 -10.38 -17.60
N ALA A 290 14.64 -10.12 -18.10
CA ALA A 290 14.39 -10.01 -19.52
C ALA A 290 15.14 -8.83 -20.16
N ALA A 291 15.18 -7.68 -19.48
CA ALA A 291 15.90 -6.49 -19.94
C ALA A 291 17.42 -6.74 -20.00
N GLU A 292 17.99 -7.37 -18.97
CA GLU A 292 19.41 -7.80 -18.96
C GLU A 292 19.71 -8.81 -20.06
N GLY A 293 18.74 -9.66 -20.42
CA GLY A 293 18.77 -10.58 -21.56
C GLY A 293 18.58 -9.92 -22.93
N GLY A 294 18.41 -8.59 -22.98
CA GLY A 294 18.28 -7.82 -24.23
C GLY A 294 16.87 -7.58 -24.72
N ASN A 295 15.84 -7.85 -23.89
CA ASN A 295 14.45 -7.50 -24.23
C ASN A 295 14.24 -5.98 -24.11
N GLN A 296 14.06 -5.32 -25.24
CA GLN A 296 13.93 -3.86 -25.30
C GLN A 296 12.62 -3.35 -24.70
N ASP A 297 11.52 -4.09 -24.84
CA ASP A 297 10.21 -3.66 -24.28
C ASP A 297 10.25 -3.74 -22.75
N ALA A 298 10.89 -4.74 -22.17
CA ALA A 298 11.10 -4.83 -20.73
C ALA A 298 12.02 -3.68 -20.23
N ALA A 299 13.08 -3.36 -20.95
CA ALA A 299 13.95 -2.23 -20.64
C ALA A 299 13.18 -0.89 -20.69
N ASN A 300 12.39 -0.68 -21.74
CA ASN A 300 11.55 0.50 -21.89
C ASN A 300 10.51 0.62 -20.74
N ALA A 301 9.91 -0.48 -20.34
CA ALA A 301 8.95 -0.50 -19.23
C ALA A 301 9.59 -0.03 -17.90
N ILE A 302 10.82 -0.49 -17.63
CA ILE A 302 11.61 -0.08 -16.46
C ILE A 302 11.96 1.41 -16.55
N ASP A 303 12.36 1.89 -17.72
CA ASP A 303 12.72 3.29 -17.93
C ASP A 303 11.51 4.22 -17.77
N VAL A 304 10.34 3.83 -18.28
CA VAL A 304 9.08 4.57 -18.08
C VAL A 304 8.71 4.66 -16.59
N LEU A 305 8.86 3.55 -15.85
CA LEU A 305 8.64 3.54 -14.39
C LEU A 305 9.58 4.50 -13.68
N ALA A 306 10.89 4.37 -13.89
CA ALA A 306 11.90 5.17 -13.19
C ALA A 306 11.78 6.67 -13.53
N TYR A 307 11.56 7.00 -14.80
CA TYR A 307 11.34 8.36 -15.26
C TYR A 307 10.08 8.99 -14.65
N GLY A 308 8.96 8.23 -14.62
CA GLY A 308 7.73 8.66 -13.98
C GLY A 308 7.90 8.94 -12.49
N ILE A 309 8.60 8.09 -11.76
CA ILE A 309 8.92 8.29 -10.34
C ILE A 309 9.75 9.57 -10.17
N ALA A 310 10.80 9.76 -10.94
CA ALA A 310 11.66 10.93 -10.86
C ALA A 310 10.88 12.24 -11.12
N LYS A 311 9.95 12.24 -12.06
CA LYS A 311 9.07 13.39 -12.34
C LYS A 311 8.17 13.74 -11.14
N PHE A 312 7.57 12.74 -10.49
CA PHE A 312 6.75 12.99 -9.30
C PHE A 312 7.61 13.48 -8.14
N VAL A 313 8.79 12.89 -7.92
CA VAL A 313 9.74 13.39 -6.91
C VAL A 313 10.09 14.85 -7.17
N GLY A 314 10.45 15.22 -8.40
CA GLY A 314 10.74 16.61 -8.77
C GLY A 314 9.56 17.55 -8.56
N GLY A 315 8.35 17.13 -8.90
CA GLY A 315 7.12 17.88 -8.66
C GLY A 315 6.86 18.11 -7.17
N TYR A 316 7.10 17.09 -6.34
CA TYR A 316 6.91 17.18 -4.89
C TYR A 316 7.99 18.02 -4.19
N VAL A 317 9.23 18.01 -4.70
CA VAL A 317 10.26 18.96 -4.26
C VAL A 317 9.78 20.39 -4.48
N ALA A 318 9.18 20.67 -5.65
CA ALA A 318 8.59 21.99 -5.92
C ALA A 318 7.39 22.29 -5.01
N ALA A 319 6.49 21.32 -4.80
CA ALA A 319 5.30 21.48 -3.96
C ALA A 319 5.64 21.79 -2.50
N MET A 320 6.72 21.20 -1.98
CA MET A 320 7.22 21.42 -0.61
C MET A 320 8.24 22.56 -0.50
N ASN A 321 8.67 23.14 -1.62
CA ASN A 321 9.78 24.09 -1.69
C ASN A 321 11.06 23.53 -1.03
N GLY A 322 11.49 22.36 -1.48
CA GLY A 322 12.68 21.67 -0.99
C GLY A 322 12.37 20.23 -0.52
N VAL A 323 13.41 19.50 -0.15
CA VAL A 323 13.34 18.13 0.36
C VAL A 323 14.58 17.83 1.21
N ASP A 324 14.42 17.12 2.32
CA ASP A 324 15.50 16.64 3.19
C ASP A 324 15.85 15.19 2.89
N ALA A 325 14.84 14.37 2.63
CA ALA A 325 15.02 12.95 2.37
C ALA A 325 14.05 12.39 1.34
N ILE A 326 14.53 11.42 0.56
CA ILE A 326 13.76 10.60 -0.37
C ILE A 326 13.92 9.15 0.07
N VAL A 327 12.82 8.44 0.30
CA VAL A 327 12.82 7.10 0.87
C VAL A 327 12.12 6.12 -0.06
N PHE A 328 12.80 5.02 -0.33
CA PHE A 328 12.27 3.89 -1.09
C PHE A 328 11.77 2.79 -0.15
N THR A 329 10.58 2.27 -0.44
CA THR A 329 9.94 1.22 0.37
C THR A 329 9.05 0.32 -0.49
N ALA A 330 8.52 -0.73 0.10
CA ALA A 330 7.77 -1.81 -0.54
C ALA A 330 8.60 -2.63 -1.53
N GLY A 331 8.00 -3.68 -2.10
CA GLY A 331 8.72 -4.74 -2.79
C GLY A 331 9.74 -4.29 -3.84
N ILE A 332 9.37 -3.37 -4.73
CA ILE A 332 10.28 -2.80 -5.74
C ILE A 332 11.24 -1.80 -5.07
N GLY A 333 10.72 -0.91 -4.23
CA GLY A 333 11.54 0.11 -3.57
C GLY A 333 12.66 -0.48 -2.71
N GLU A 334 12.36 -1.54 -1.97
CA GLU A 334 13.29 -2.23 -1.08
C GLU A 334 14.30 -3.12 -1.82
N ASN A 335 13.90 -3.72 -2.95
CA ASN A 335 14.68 -4.82 -3.55
C ASN A 335 15.21 -4.52 -4.96
N ALA A 336 14.65 -3.55 -5.68
CA ALA A 336 15.03 -3.27 -7.07
C ALA A 336 16.17 -2.22 -7.16
N ILE A 337 17.39 -2.66 -6.97
CA ILE A 337 18.61 -1.83 -7.07
C ILE A 337 18.61 -0.96 -8.34
N PRO A 338 18.34 -1.51 -9.57
CA PRO A 338 18.37 -0.73 -10.80
C PRO A 338 17.35 0.41 -10.83
N VAL A 339 16.17 0.23 -10.23
CA VAL A 339 15.13 1.28 -10.19
C VAL A 339 15.62 2.45 -9.35
N ARG A 340 16.13 2.18 -8.15
CA ARG A 340 16.66 3.22 -7.27
C ARG A 340 17.81 3.99 -7.94
N GLU A 341 18.73 3.28 -8.59
CA GLU A 341 19.84 3.89 -9.34
C GLU A 341 19.34 4.79 -10.48
N LYS A 342 18.41 4.28 -11.30
CA LYS A 342 17.81 5.06 -12.39
C LYS A 342 17.07 6.29 -11.88
N VAL A 343 16.24 6.17 -10.85
CA VAL A 343 15.53 7.32 -10.26
C VAL A 343 16.49 8.37 -9.73
N VAL A 344 17.48 7.95 -8.95
CA VAL A 344 18.48 8.87 -8.36
C VAL A 344 19.30 9.56 -9.43
N SER A 345 19.57 8.93 -10.58
CA SER A 345 20.32 9.54 -11.68
C SER A 345 19.67 10.82 -12.23
N TYR A 346 18.37 11.00 -12.08
CA TYR A 346 17.64 12.23 -12.46
C TYR A 346 17.70 13.34 -11.40
N LEU A 347 18.17 13.04 -10.18
CA LEU A 347 18.07 13.93 -9.00
C LEU A 347 19.36 14.67 -8.68
N GLY A 348 20.37 14.62 -9.56
CA GLY A 348 21.65 15.27 -9.38
C GLY A 348 21.54 16.78 -9.15
N TYR A 349 20.54 17.45 -9.74
CA TYR A 349 20.27 18.88 -9.54
C TYR A 349 19.88 19.24 -8.08
N LEU A 350 19.43 18.27 -7.30
CA LEU A 350 19.16 18.42 -5.86
C LEU A 350 20.45 18.25 -5.01
N GLY A 351 21.56 17.94 -5.62
CA GLY A 351 22.80 17.58 -4.91
C GLY A 351 22.74 16.19 -4.30
N VAL A 352 21.93 15.28 -4.88
CA VAL A 352 21.91 13.86 -4.49
C VAL A 352 23.11 13.17 -5.12
N THR A 353 23.82 12.40 -4.31
CA THR A 353 24.90 11.51 -4.74
C THR A 353 24.63 10.12 -4.20
N LEU A 354 24.51 9.12 -5.09
CA LEU A 354 24.27 7.74 -4.73
C LEU A 354 25.56 7.06 -4.26
N ASP A 355 25.48 6.34 -3.15
CA ASP A 355 26.47 5.35 -2.73
C ASP A 355 26.09 4.00 -3.37
N LYS A 356 26.86 3.57 -4.36
CA LYS A 356 26.56 2.35 -5.13
C LYS A 356 26.70 1.07 -4.31
N ASP A 357 27.64 1.04 -3.37
CA ASP A 357 27.86 -0.12 -2.51
C ASP A 357 26.68 -0.25 -1.53
N ALA A 358 26.30 0.84 -0.88
CA ALA A 358 25.13 0.88 0.00
C ALA A 358 23.83 0.55 -0.77
N ASN A 359 23.68 1.06 -2.02
CA ASN A 359 22.53 0.73 -2.86
C ASN A 359 22.46 -0.76 -3.26
N GLY A 360 23.57 -1.52 -3.14
CA GLY A 360 23.61 -2.96 -3.38
C GLY A 360 22.80 -3.80 -2.40
N HIS A 361 22.40 -3.26 -1.26
CA HIS A 361 21.59 -3.95 -0.25
C HIS A 361 20.10 -4.03 -0.63
N ARG A 362 19.42 -5.06 -0.11
CA ARG A 362 18.00 -5.35 -0.38
C ARG A 362 17.26 -5.65 0.91
N GLY A 363 16.06 -5.07 1.08
CA GLY A 363 15.18 -5.37 2.20
C GLY A 363 15.72 -4.93 3.57
N GLU A 364 16.70 -4.03 3.61
CA GLU A 364 17.33 -3.53 4.82
C GLU A 364 17.10 -2.04 4.99
N GLU A 365 17.05 -1.59 6.23
CA GLU A 365 17.04 -0.17 6.57
C GLU A 365 18.45 0.40 6.40
N ILE A 366 18.66 1.22 5.36
CA ILE A 366 19.99 1.72 4.99
C ILE A 366 19.92 3.06 4.27
N VAL A 367 20.89 3.94 4.56
CA VAL A 367 21.14 5.15 3.77
C VAL A 367 21.93 4.76 2.53
N ILE A 368 21.41 5.12 1.35
CA ILE A 368 22.02 4.81 0.04
C ILE A 368 22.58 6.04 -0.67
N SER A 369 22.57 7.21 -0.02
CA SER A 369 23.27 8.41 -0.46
C SER A 369 24.62 8.55 0.26
N THR A 370 25.58 9.16 -0.42
CA THR A 370 26.91 9.46 0.19
C THR A 370 26.77 10.43 1.37
N PRO A 371 27.74 10.47 2.31
CA PRO A 371 27.70 11.38 3.46
C PRO A 371 27.60 12.86 3.09
N ASP A 372 28.19 13.25 1.96
CA ASP A 372 28.21 14.62 1.43
C ASP A 372 26.98 14.98 0.57
N SER A 373 26.09 14.00 0.31
CA SER A 373 24.81 14.23 -0.38
C SER A 373 23.96 15.27 0.37
N LYS A 374 23.51 16.30 -0.34
CA LYS A 374 22.68 17.36 0.25
C LYS A 374 21.31 16.86 0.66
N VAL A 375 20.72 16.00 -0.14
CA VAL A 375 19.45 15.33 0.17
C VAL A 375 19.78 13.87 0.50
N LYS A 376 19.26 13.37 1.61
CA LYS A 376 19.46 11.97 2.01
C LYS A 376 18.55 11.06 1.19
N VAL A 377 19.09 9.94 0.77
CA VAL A 377 18.30 8.87 0.14
C VAL A 377 18.47 7.61 0.96
N ALA A 378 17.35 6.95 1.29
CA ALA A 378 17.36 5.75 2.11
C ALA A 378 16.38 4.69 1.58
N VAL A 379 16.63 3.46 1.96
CA VAL A 379 15.67 2.35 1.89
C VAL A 379 15.18 2.12 3.31
N ILE A 380 13.87 2.09 3.51
CA ILE A 380 13.24 1.78 4.79
C ILE A 380 12.12 0.78 4.52
N PRO A 381 12.26 -0.48 4.96
CA PRO A 381 11.21 -1.48 4.79
C PRO A 381 9.91 -1.05 5.47
N THR A 382 8.80 -1.17 4.75
CA THR A 382 7.47 -0.92 5.33
C THR A 382 7.01 -2.11 6.16
N ASN A 383 6.23 -1.83 7.20
CA ASN A 383 5.57 -2.85 8.01
C ASN A 383 4.14 -2.38 8.35
N GLU A 384 3.24 -2.58 7.40
CA GLU A 384 1.86 -2.12 7.51
C GLU A 384 1.10 -2.85 8.63
N GLU A 385 1.37 -4.15 8.83
CA GLU A 385 0.73 -4.93 9.88
C GLU A 385 1.15 -4.43 11.28
N LEU A 386 2.43 -4.11 11.47
CA LEU A 386 2.90 -3.50 12.72
C LEU A 386 2.30 -2.10 12.92
N ALA A 387 2.21 -1.31 11.86
CA ALA A 387 1.57 0.00 11.92
C ALA A 387 0.10 -0.12 12.37
N ILE A 388 -0.67 -1.05 11.78
CA ILE A 388 -2.05 -1.33 12.16
C ILE A 388 -2.12 -1.80 13.62
N CYS A 389 -1.19 -2.65 14.06
CA CYS A 389 -1.11 -3.10 15.45
C CYS A 389 -0.93 -1.92 16.41
N ARG A 390 0.03 -1.03 16.14
CA ARG A 390 0.29 0.17 16.96
C ARG A 390 -0.90 1.12 17.01
N GLU A 391 -1.54 1.39 15.87
CA GLU A 391 -2.76 2.20 15.79
C GLU A 391 -3.92 1.56 16.58
N THR A 392 -4.05 0.23 16.54
CA THR A 392 -5.05 -0.51 17.29
C THR A 392 -4.84 -0.34 18.78
N VAL A 393 -3.62 -0.59 19.27
CA VAL A 393 -3.27 -0.48 20.70
C VAL A 393 -3.48 0.93 21.25
N ALA A 394 -3.26 1.94 20.41
CA ALA A 394 -3.44 3.34 20.82
C ALA A 394 -4.92 3.73 21.08
N LEU A 395 -5.87 2.90 20.65
CA LEU A 395 -7.30 3.21 20.71
C LEU A 395 -8.12 2.29 21.64
N VAL A 396 -7.52 1.18 22.14
CA VAL A 396 -8.24 0.17 22.96
C VAL A 396 -7.70 0.03 24.37
#